data_00df9a7d7754ed3e172bf607329644b6
#
_entry.id   00df9a7d7754ed3e172bf607329644b6
#
_cell.length_a   1.000
_cell.length_b   1.000
_cell.length_c   1.000
_cell.angle_alpha   90.00
_cell.angle_beta   90.00
_cell.angle_gamma   90.00
#
_symmetry.space_group_name_H-M   'P 1'
#
loop_
_entity.id
_entity.type
_entity.pdbx_description
1 polymer ?
#
loop_
_entity_poly.entity_id
_entity_poly.type
_entity_poly.pdbx_seq_one_letter_code
_entity_poly.pdbx_strand_id
1 'polypeptide(L)'
;MGDPLSTAPDGPERRPAARPDEGRAEDAPDGSASPRGAKGAGDLVLARPDGPVPGPVLAVDAMGGDHAPDEIVAGALAAQREHGIRILLTGPAARLHQALTKAGASPRADELTIVPAEDNLAMDEGALASLRRPRSSVAVACQLVRRGDAAAVVSAGSTAGVVATARLRLRSLPDVPRPGLAVVLPTRPGRTVLIDAGATADPKPEMLVQFGQLGVAYAQLALGVSAPRVGLLTIGSEPGKGNKFTRRAHELLAADPPHGALPLAFAGNVEGGDLLAGEVDVIVTDGFTGNVALKTLEGSIRFASAELRAAVTATAAARFGAFLQRRGLRELAARLDSESYGGAVLLGLGGTVVIAHGASTARAITSACLLAADLARGEITEKITQRLSPGRPVSRDRHFLRRPLARRYLVNPGQYLVNPGQPSPIPLNHGRSAAGSRTTGARRHRGVVRPGLRRCRPGDPAVLVRGLPGQRGAPAR
;
A
#
# COMPACT_ATOMS: atom_id res chain seq x y z
N MET A 1 -22.43 73.56 18.55
CA MET A 1 -21.78 74.10 19.83
C MET A 1 -20.94 72.91 20.32
N GLY A 2 -19.67 72.87 20.30
CA GLY A 2 -18.51 73.78 20.27
C GLY A 2 -17.33 72.86 20.47
N ASP A 3 -16.43 72.81 19.52
CA ASP A 3 -15.04 72.45 19.72
C ASP A 3 -14.37 73.38 20.75
N PRO A 4 -13.32 73.07 21.46
CA PRO A 4 -11.98 73.22 20.90
C PRO A 4 -10.85 72.29 21.46
N LEU A 5 -9.85 72.01 20.63
CA LEU A 5 -8.41 72.24 20.72
C LEU A 5 -7.68 71.91 22.02
N SER A 6 -6.64 71.08 22.00
CA SER A 6 -5.27 71.51 22.39
C SER A 6 -4.28 70.34 22.45
N THR A 7 -3.31 70.37 21.61
CA THR A 7 -1.85 70.50 21.73
C THR A 7 -1.03 69.31 22.12
N ALA A 8 -0.19 68.93 21.14
CA ALA A 8 0.99 68.10 21.31
C ALA A 8 2.13 68.86 21.96
N PRO A 9 3.11 68.18 22.56
CA PRO A 9 4.47 68.72 22.55
C PRO A 9 5.51 67.78 21.91
N ASP A 10 6.50 68.50 21.40
CA ASP A 10 7.67 68.14 20.64
C ASP A 10 8.52 66.99 21.17
N GLY A 11 9.08 66.20 20.20
CA GLY A 11 10.15 65.23 20.39
C GLY A 11 11.51 65.80 19.99
N PRO A 12 12.64 65.38 20.60
CA PRO A 12 13.95 65.92 20.26
C PRO A 12 14.63 65.27 19.06
N GLU A 13 15.39 66.09 18.37
CA GLU A 13 16.22 65.91 17.21
C GLU A 13 17.21 64.73 17.28
N ARG A 14 17.33 64.02 16.20
CA ARG A 14 18.43 63.07 15.93
C ARG A 14 19.59 63.76 15.19
N ARG A 15 20.77 63.79 15.80
CA ARG A 15 22.03 64.10 15.13
C ARG A 15 22.57 62.91 14.32
N PRO A 16 23.24 63.13 13.19
CA PRO A 16 23.82 62.07 12.36
C PRO A 16 25.17 61.59 12.91
N ALA A 17 25.38 60.29 12.96
CA ALA A 17 26.66 59.68 13.30
C ALA A 17 27.50 59.40 12.05
N ALA A 18 28.78 59.62 12.21
CA ALA A 18 29.86 59.64 11.25
C ALA A 18 30.14 58.29 10.59
N ARG A 19 30.62 58.33 9.33
CA ARG A 19 31.27 57.25 8.61
C ARG A 19 32.68 56.97 9.15
N PRO A 20 33.12 55.74 9.19
CA PRO A 20 34.52 55.41 9.11
C PRO A 20 34.84 54.67 7.80
N ASP A 21 35.80 55.18 7.18
CA ASP A 21 36.99 54.75 6.51
C ASP A 21 37.03 53.47 5.60
N GLU A 22 37.49 53.70 4.40
CA GLU A 22 37.85 52.75 3.37
C GLU A 22 39.12 51.99 3.74
N GLY A 23 39.11 50.65 3.63
CA GLY A 23 40.27 49.83 3.86
C GLY A 23 40.19 48.44 3.29
N ARG A 24 40.75 48.29 2.05
CA ARG A 24 41.36 47.09 1.48
C ARG A 24 40.49 45.89 1.10
N ALA A 25 40.41 45.68 -0.22
CA ALA A 25 40.06 44.47 -0.92
C ALA A 25 41.03 43.32 -0.60
N GLU A 26 40.52 42.17 -0.25
CA GLU A 26 41.18 40.88 -0.42
C GLU A 26 40.19 39.91 -1.09
N ASP A 27 40.73 39.22 -2.07
CA ASP A 27 40.08 38.31 -3.02
C ASP A 27 39.24 37.24 -2.33
N ALA A 28 37.95 37.14 -2.68
CA ALA A 28 37.10 35.96 -2.44
C ALA A 28 36.74 35.32 -3.78
N PRO A 29 36.82 33.99 -3.91
CA PRO A 29 36.52 33.31 -5.15
C PRO A 29 35.04 33.34 -5.49
N ASP A 30 34.76 33.69 -6.71
CA ASP A 30 33.49 33.65 -7.40
C ASP A 30 32.82 32.29 -7.28
N GLY A 31 31.76 32.20 -6.47
CA GLY A 31 30.91 31.04 -6.28
C GLY A 31 29.51 31.33 -6.76
N SER A 32 29.30 31.61 -8.04
CA SER A 32 27.98 31.68 -8.67
C SER A 32 27.33 30.29 -8.70
N ALA A 33 26.66 29.93 -7.61
CA ALA A 33 25.75 28.79 -7.60
C ALA A 33 24.42 29.18 -8.25
N SER A 34 24.29 28.91 -9.54
CA SER A 34 22.99 28.86 -10.23
C SER A 34 22.02 27.93 -9.51
N PRO A 35 20.74 28.27 -9.37
CA PRO A 35 19.74 27.35 -8.85
C PRO A 35 19.59 26.17 -9.80
N ARG A 36 20.03 25.00 -9.37
CA ARG A 36 19.90 23.73 -10.12
C ARG A 36 18.43 23.47 -10.38
N GLY A 37 18.13 23.35 -11.67
CA GLY A 37 16.83 23.09 -12.23
C GLY A 37 16.07 21.96 -11.54
N ALA A 38 14.77 22.16 -11.40
CA ALA A 38 13.81 21.17 -10.99
C ALA A 38 13.95 19.91 -11.84
N LYS A 39 14.46 18.84 -11.23
CA LYS A 39 14.46 17.51 -11.85
C LYS A 39 13.01 17.02 -11.92
N GLY A 40 12.63 16.59 -13.13
CA GLY A 40 11.30 16.14 -13.48
C GLY A 40 10.77 15.04 -12.55
N ALA A 41 9.47 15.03 -12.41
CA ALA A 41 8.70 13.97 -11.75
C ALA A 41 8.99 12.63 -12.44
N GLY A 42 9.63 11.72 -11.72
CA GLY A 42 9.89 10.41 -12.32
C GLY A 42 10.34 9.35 -11.35
N ASP A 43 11.35 9.51 -10.58
CA ASP A 43 11.93 8.34 -9.92
C ASP A 43 11.90 8.43 -8.39
N LEU A 44 11.43 7.35 -7.75
CA LEU A 44 11.70 7.06 -6.35
C LEU A 44 13.23 6.85 -6.22
N VAL A 45 13.96 7.88 -5.78
CA VAL A 45 15.41 7.80 -5.66
C VAL A 45 15.75 7.20 -4.30
N LEU A 46 15.72 5.89 -4.20
CA LEU A 46 16.53 5.20 -3.21
C LEU A 46 17.95 5.12 -3.79
N ALA A 47 18.95 5.61 -3.04
CA ALA A 47 20.34 5.60 -3.48
C ALA A 47 20.73 4.18 -3.93
N ARG A 48 21.12 4.02 -5.21
CA ARG A 48 21.56 2.75 -5.77
C ARG A 48 22.99 2.47 -5.27
N PRO A 49 23.27 1.31 -4.69
CA PRO A 49 24.64 0.87 -4.48
C PRO A 49 25.29 0.56 -5.84
N ASP A 50 26.48 1.06 -6.05
CA ASP A 50 27.28 0.80 -7.25
C ASP A 50 27.72 -0.67 -7.32
N GLY A 51 27.20 -1.42 -8.32
CA GLY A 51 27.61 -2.79 -8.64
C GLY A 51 26.43 -3.74 -8.92
N PRO A 52 26.61 -4.85 -9.64
CA PRO A 52 25.55 -5.81 -9.94
C PRO A 52 25.24 -6.67 -8.70
N VAL A 53 24.58 -6.09 -7.70
CA VAL A 53 23.96 -6.88 -6.63
C VAL A 53 22.75 -7.57 -7.22
N PRO A 54 22.58 -8.91 -7.08
CA PRO A 54 21.39 -9.59 -7.54
C PRO A 54 20.16 -8.89 -6.95
N GLY A 55 19.25 -8.40 -7.80
CA GLY A 55 18.06 -7.67 -7.38
C GLY A 55 17.24 -8.46 -6.35
N PRO A 56 16.43 -7.79 -5.51
CA PRO A 56 15.59 -8.46 -4.53
C PRO A 56 14.63 -9.44 -5.23
N VAL A 57 14.30 -10.53 -4.55
CA VAL A 57 13.27 -11.47 -5.00
C VAL A 57 11.93 -10.98 -4.49
N LEU A 58 10.93 -10.85 -5.36
CA LEU A 58 9.57 -10.48 -4.99
C LEU A 58 8.62 -11.68 -5.03
N ALA A 59 7.68 -11.75 -4.10
CA ALA A 59 6.56 -12.67 -4.16
C ALA A 59 5.33 -11.92 -4.71
N VAL A 60 4.84 -12.33 -5.88
CA VAL A 60 3.69 -11.69 -6.53
C VAL A 60 2.48 -12.62 -6.44
N ASP A 61 1.42 -12.14 -5.79
CA ASP A 61 0.12 -12.77 -5.76
C ASP A 61 -0.53 -12.68 -7.14
N ALA A 62 -0.38 -13.74 -7.93
CA ALA A 62 -0.84 -13.76 -9.31
C ALA A 62 -2.36 -13.92 -9.46
N MET A 63 -3.09 -14.15 -8.37
CA MET A 63 -4.54 -14.38 -8.38
C MET A 63 -5.33 -13.20 -7.80
N GLY A 64 -4.66 -12.15 -7.30
CA GLY A 64 -5.29 -10.94 -6.78
C GLY A 64 -5.57 -9.93 -7.89
N GLY A 65 -6.80 -9.39 -7.92
CA GLY A 65 -7.23 -8.36 -8.87
C GLY A 65 -8.29 -8.83 -9.87
N ASP A 66 -8.98 -7.86 -10.47
CA ASP A 66 -10.12 -8.07 -11.38
C ASP A 66 -9.68 -8.75 -12.70
N HIS A 67 -8.44 -8.51 -13.11
CA HIS A 67 -7.85 -9.03 -14.36
C HIS A 67 -6.82 -10.16 -14.12
N ALA A 68 -6.86 -10.77 -12.92
CA ALA A 68 -5.97 -11.88 -12.59
C ALA A 68 -6.38 -13.18 -13.32
N PRO A 69 -5.42 -13.99 -13.76
CA PRO A 69 -3.97 -13.84 -13.62
C PRO A 69 -3.30 -13.05 -14.74
N ASP A 70 -3.98 -12.76 -15.85
CA ASP A 70 -3.39 -12.34 -17.12
C ASP A 70 -2.57 -11.06 -17.01
N GLU A 71 -3.18 -9.96 -16.51
CA GLU A 71 -2.50 -8.68 -16.34
C GLU A 71 -1.41 -8.75 -15.27
N ILE A 72 -1.61 -9.55 -14.23
CA ILE A 72 -0.61 -9.70 -13.15
C ILE A 72 0.63 -10.41 -13.67
N VAL A 73 0.45 -11.48 -14.42
CA VAL A 73 1.54 -12.25 -15.01
C VAL A 73 2.28 -11.44 -16.10
N ALA A 74 1.54 -10.70 -16.94
CA ALA A 74 2.13 -9.83 -17.96
C ALA A 74 2.99 -8.72 -17.34
N GLY A 75 2.49 -8.07 -16.28
CA GLY A 75 3.22 -7.01 -15.58
C GLY A 75 4.43 -7.54 -14.81
N ALA A 76 4.32 -8.71 -14.18
CA ALA A 76 5.44 -9.37 -13.53
C ALA A 76 6.54 -9.76 -14.54
N LEU A 77 6.16 -10.29 -15.71
CA LEU A 77 7.08 -10.62 -16.77
C LEU A 77 7.80 -9.39 -17.34
N ALA A 78 7.08 -8.27 -17.52
CA ALA A 78 7.67 -7.00 -17.92
C ALA A 78 8.66 -6.48 -16.86
N ALA A 79 8.31 -6.52 -15.57
CA ALA A 79 9.20 -6.12 -14.48
C ALA A 79 10.50 -6.94 -14.46
N GLN A 80 10.42 -8.22 -14.76
CA GLN A 80 11.61 -9.07 -14.85
C GLN A 80 12.45 -8.76 -16.10
N ARG A 81 11.83 -8.67 -17.28
CA ARG A 81 12.54 -8.47 -18.56
C ARG A 81 13.19 -7.09 -18.65
N GLU A 82 12.48 -6.05 -18.26
CA GLU A 82 12.91 -4.67 -18.42
C GLU A 82 13.80 -4.18 -17.27
N HIS A 83 13.62 -4.74 -16.07
CA HIS A 83 14.26 -4.23 -14.85
C HIS A 83 15.07 -5.28 -14.08
N GLY A 84 15.14 -6.53 -14.55
CA GLY A 84 15.92 -7.60 -13.93
C GLY A 84 15.45 -8.03 -12.55
N ILE A 85 14.17 -7.79 -12.21
CA ILE A 85 13.62 -8.14 -10.91
C ILE A 85 13.29 -9.64 -10.90
N ARG A 86 13.79 -10.37 -9.89
CA ARG A 86 13.43 -11.79 -9.72
C ARG A 86 12.08 -11.94 -9.06
N ILE A 87 11.20 -12.76 -9.65
CA ILE A 87 9.81 -12.87 -9.20
C ILE A 87 9.43 -14.33 -8.95
N LEU A 88 8.76 -14.57 -7.82
CA LEU A 88 8.06 -15.79 -7.47
C LEU A 88 6.55 -15.53 -7.64
N LEU A 89 5.94 -16.14 -8.65
CA LEU A 89 4.49 -16.06 -8.89
C LEU A 89 3.77 -17.07 -8.00
N THR A 90 2.82 -16.62 -7.19
CA THR A 90 2.02 -17.50 -6.33
C THR A 90 0.60 -17.69 -6.87
N GLY A 91 0.17 -18.94 -7.05
CA GLY A 91 -1.16 -19.29 -7.56
C GLY A 91 -1.24 -20.71 -8.09
N PRO A 92 -2.41 -21.12 -8.65
CA PRO A 92 -2.60 -22.43 -9.24
C PRO A 92 -1.69 -22.62 -10.48
N ALA A 93 -0.75 -23.56 -10.40
CA ALA A 93 0.31 -23.74 -11.39
C ALA A 93 -0.21 -23.83 -12.84
N ALA A 94 -1.27 -24.60 -13.08
CA ALA A 94 -1.83 -24.76 -14.43
C ALA A 94 -2.33 -23.44 -15.03
N ARG A 95 -3.01 -22.60 -14.22
CA ARG A 95 -3.48 -21.28 -14.67
C ARG A 95 -2.32 -20.33 -14.94
N LEU A 96 -1.27 -20.38 -14.11
CA LEU A 96 -0.10 -19.52 -14.27
C LEU A 96 0.71 -19.91 -15.51
N HIS A 97 0.85 -21.21 -15.82
CA HIS A 97 1.49 -21.65 -17.07
C HIS A 97 0.72 -21.18 -18.31
N GLN A 98 -0.61 -21.24 -18.29
CA GLN A 98 -1.44 -20.72 -19.38
C GLN A 98 -1.25 -19.20 -19.56
N ALA A 99 -1.28 -18.44 -18.46
CA ALA A 99 -1.09 -16.98 -18.50
C ALA A 99 0.31 -16.60 -18.98
N LEU A 100 1.37 -17.30 -18.55
CA LEU A 100 2.73 -17.12 -19.04
C LEU A 100 2.85 -17.38 -20.53
N THR A 101 2.26 -18.45 -21.03
CA THR A 101 2.22 -18.78 -22.47
C THR A 101 1.51 -17.67 -23.24
N LYS A 102 0.35 -17.19 -22.75
CA LYS A 102 -0.41 -16.07 -23.34
C LYS A 102 0.39 -14.78 -23.36
N ALA A 103 1.17 -14.50 -22.31
CA ALA A 103 2.05 -13.33 -22.21
C ALA A 103 3.34 -13.46 -23.06
N GLY A 104 3.51 -14.56 -23.80
CA GLY A 104 4.69 -14.77 -24.64
C GLY A 104 5.97 -15.11 -23.85
N ALA A 105 5.80 -15.69 -22.66
CA ALA A 105 6.95 -16.20 -21.92
C ALA A 105 7.52 -17.46 -22.60
N SER A 106 8.86 -17.54 -22.71
CA SER A 106 9.52 -18.74 -23.22
C SER A 106 9.33 -19.90 -22.22
N PRO A 107 9.09 -21.13 -22.69
CA PRO A 107 9.03 -22.30 -21.82
C PRO A 107 10.35 -22.62 -21.11
N ARG A 108 11.45 -21.99 -21.49
CA ARG A 108 12.76 -22.13 -20.84
C ARG A 108 12.77 -21.33 -19.56
N ALA A 109 12.69 -21.99 -18.57
CA ALA A 109 12.61 -21.99 -17.14
C ALA A 109 13.28 -20.85 -16.33
N ASP A 110 13.90 -19.85 -16.93
CA ASP A 110 14.72 -18.91 -16.17
C ASP A 110 14.03 -17.56 -15.88
N GLU A 111 12.83 -17.31 -16.43
CA GLU A 111 12.23 -15.99 -16.34
C GLU A 111 11.39 -15.80 -15.06
N LEU A 112 10.42 -16.67 -14.80
CA LEU A 112 9.55 -16.55 -13.62
C LEU A 112 9.36 -17.90 -12.93
N THR A 113 9.56 -17.92 -11.60
CA THR A 113 9.37 -19.13 -10.80
C THR A 113 7.95 -19.20 -10.27
N ILE A 114 7.21 -20.27 -10.57
CA ILE A 114 5.87 -20.53 -10.01
C ILE A 114 6.02 -21.22 -8.66
N VAL A 115 5.36 -20.66 -7.65
CA VAL A 115 5.16 -21.25 -6.33
C VAL A 115 3.69 -21.65 -6.21
N PRO A 116 3.34 -22.94 -6.22
CA PRO A 116 1.96 -23.39 -6.21
C PRO A 116 1.20 -22.91 -4.96
N ALA A 117 0.00 -22.38 -5.19
CA ALA A 117 -1.01 -22.10 -4.19
C ALA A 117 -2.33 -22.73 -4.64
N GLU A 118 -3.03 -23.40 -3.71
CA GLU A 118 -4.22 -24.18 -4.01
C GLU A 118 -5.47 -23.30 -4.11
N ASP A 119 -5.47 -22.17 -3.40
CA ASP A 119 -6.60 -21.26 -3.24
C ASP A 119 -6.26 -19.82 -3.65
N ASN A 120 -7.32 -19.03 -3.85
CA ASN A 120 -7.22 -17.57 -3.98
C ASN A 120 -8.28 -16.92 -3.10
N LEU A 121 -8.09 -15.63 -2.77
CA LEU A 121 -9.11 -14.78 -2.18
C LEU A 121 -9.82 -14.04 -3.31
N ALA A 122 -11.15 -14.14 -3.37
CA ALA A 122 -11.93 -13.38 -4.33
C ALA A 122 -12.01 -11.89 -3.90
N MET A 123 -12.27 -11.00 -4.85
CA MET A 123 -12.27 -9.54 -4.61
C MET A 123 -13.39 -9.08 -3.67
N ASP A 124 -14.49 -9.81 -3.62
CA ASP A 124 -15.65 -9.60 -2.75
C ASP A 124 -15.52 -10.27 -1.37
N GLU A 125 -14.50 -11.11 -1.18
CA GLU A 125 -14.25 -11.76 0.10
C GLU A 125 -13.59 -10.82 1.11
N GLY A 126 -14.21 -10.69 2.27
CA GLY A 126 -13.72 -9.87 3.37
C GLY A 126 -12.58 -10.51 4.18
N ALA A 127 -12.12 -9.81 5.20
CA ALA A 127 -11.01 -10.22 6.06
C ALA A 127 -11.16 -11.62 6.69
N LEU A 128 -12.38 -12.08 6.99
CA LEU A 128 -12.62 -13.40 7.56
C LEU A 128 -12.31 -14.56 6.61
N ALA A 129 -12.38 -14.34 5.31
CA ALA A 129 -12.03 -15.37 4.32
C ALA A 129 -10.54 -15.72 4.37
N SER A 130 -9.67 -14.74 4.70
CA SER A 130 -8.23 -14.96 4.85
C SER A 130 -7.88 -16.00 5.93
N LEU A 131 -8.70 -16.11 6.98
CA LEU A 131 -8.54 -17.11 8.04
C LEU A 131 -8.89 -18.52 7.56
N ARG A 132 -9.86 -18.63 6.65
CA ARG A 132 -10.39 -19.91 6.13
C ARG A 132 -9.56 -20.45 4.96
N ARG A 133 -8.73 -19.58 4.33
CA ARG A 133 -7.92 -19.94 3.15
C ARG A 133 -6.42 -19.78 3.40
N PRO A 134 -5.83 -20.61 4.27
CA PRO A 134 -4.41 -20.49 4.66
C PRO A 134 -3.44 -20.79 3.51
N ARG A 135 -3.90 -21.39 2.41
CA ARG A 135 -3.13 -21.71 1.21
C ARG A 135 -3.48 -20.84 0.00
N SER A 136 -4.13 -19.68 0.26
CA SER A 136 -4.39 -18.72 -0.82
C SER A 136 -3.08 -18.15 -1.37
N SER A 137 -3.11 -17.72 -2.64
CA SER A 137 -1.95 -17.15 -3.33
C SER A 137 -1.27 -16.02 -2.52
N VAL A 138 -2.05 -15.08 -1.99
CA VAL A 138 -1.52 -14.01 -1.13
C VAL A 138 -0.96 -14.53 0.20
N ALA A 139 -1.54 -15.60 0.78
CA ALA A 139 -1.01 -16.19 2.01
C ALA A 139 0.33 -16.89 1.76
N VAL A 140 0.48 -17.57 0.63
CA VAL A 140 1.75 -18.16 0.19
C VAL A 140 2.78 -17.08 -0.08
N ALA A 141 2.43 -15.98 -0.77
CA ALA A 141 3.32 -14.85 -1.00
C ALA A 141 3.84 -14.25 0.32
N CYS A 142 2.96 -13.97 1.28
CA CYS A 142 3.34 -13.50 2.61
C CYS A 142 4.25 -14.50 3.35
N GLN A 143 4.02 -15.81 3.18
CA GLN A 143 4.84 -16.83 3.81
C GLN A 143 6.26 -16.89 3.23
N LEU A 144 6.43 -16.66 1.93
CA LEU A 144 7.74 -16.53 1.29
C LEU A 144 8.54 -15.38 1.89
N VAL A 145 7.90 -14.21 2.09
CA VAL A 145 8.54 -13.07 2.75
C VAL A 145 8.89 -13.37 4.19
N ARG A 146 8.00 -13.98 4.95
CA ARG A 146 8.27 -14.38 6.34
C ARG A 146 9.46 -15.33 6.48
N ARG A 147 9.65 -16.23 5.51
CA ARG A 147 10.78 -17.19 5.48
C ARG A 147 12.09 -16.56 4.98
N GLY A 148 12.03 -15.37 4.40
CA GLY A 148 13.16 -14.74 3.73
C GLY A 148 13.44 -15.27 2.32
N ASP A 149 12.52 -16.06 1.76
CA ASP A 149 12.60 -16.54 0.36
C ASP A 149 12.30 -15.39 -0.63
N ALA A 150 11.52 -14.38 -0.20
CA ALA A 150 11.27 -13.15 -0.92
C ALA A 150 11.45 -11.93 0.02
N ALA A 151 11.76 -10.78 -0.56
CA ALA A 151 11.98 -9.52 0.16
C ALA A 151 10.71 -8.70 0.35
N ALA A 152 9.75 -8.80 -0.59
CA ALA A 152 8.48 -8.08 -0.53
C ALA A 152 7.36 -8.87 -1.19
N VAL A 153 6.11 -8.54 -0.81
CA VAL A 153 4.87 -9.02 -1.44
C VAL A 153 4.31 -7.93 -2.34
N VAL A 154 3.82 -8.31 -3.51
CA VAL A 154 2.96 -7.48 -4.37
C VAL A 154 1.63 -8.22 -4.59
N SER A 155 0.51 -7.55 -4.36
CA SER A 155 -0.84 -8.09 -4.59
C SER A 155 -1.80 -7.01 -5.07
N ALA A 156 -2.64 -7.31 -6.05
CA ALA A 156 -3.76 -6.47 -6.46
C ALA A 156 -5.11 -6.99 -5.92
N GLY A 157 -5.08 -7.88 -4.93
CA GLY A 157 -6.26 -8.42 -4.27
C GLY A 157 -7.02 -7.38 -3.43
N SER A 158 -8.20 -7.79 -2.90
CA SER A 158 -8.99 -6.90 -2.06
C SER A 158 -8.18 -6.39 -0.87
N THR A 159 -8.19 -5.08 -0.63
CA THR A 159 -7.41 -4.45 0.46
C THR A 159 -7.65 -5.14 1.79
N ALA A 160 -8.92 -5.42 2.14
CA ALA A 160 -9.28 -6.08 3.40
C ALA A 160 -8.68 -7.49 3.51
N GLY A 161 -8.74 -8.28 2.43
CA GLY A 161 -8.17 -9.64 2.38
C GLY A 161 -6.64 -9.64 2.48
N VAL A 162 -5.98 -8.75 1.73
CA VAL A 162 -4.51 -8.62 1.75
C VAL A 162 -4.02 -8.14 3.11
N VAL A 163 -4.64 -7.08 3.69
CA VAL A 163 -4.29 -6.55 5.02
C VAL A 163 -4.45 -7.61 6.10
N ALA A 164 -5.58 -8.33 6.13
CA ALA A 164 -5.83 -9.38 7.10
C ALA A 164 -4.84 -10.54 6.98
N THR A 165 -4.56 -10.99 5.74
CA THR A 165 -3.60 -12.06 5.46
C THR A 165 -2.18 -11.64 5.84
N ALA A 166 -1.76 -10.46 5.42
CA ALA A 166 -0.43 -9.93 5.70
C ALA A 166 -0.20 -9.78 7.21
N ARG A 167 -1.18 -9.22 7.94
CA ARG A 167 -1.11 -9.09 9.40
C ARG A 167 -1.00 -10.46 10.10
N LEU A 168 -1.75 -11.44 9.65
CA LEU A 168 -1.71 -12.80 10.21
C LEU A 168 -0.35 -13.49 9.95
N ARG A 169 0.21 -13.31 8.75
CA ARG A 169 1.41 -14.03 8.30
C ARG A 169 2.71 -13.33 8.67
N LEU A 170 2.79 -12.01 8.49
CA LEU A 170 4.00 -11.22 8.72
C LEU A 170 4.07 -10.67 10.14
N ARG A 171 2.93 -10.62 10.86
CA ARG A 171 2.76 -9.98 12.17
C ARG A 171 3.01 -8.47 12.12
N SER A 172 2.51 -7.75 13.12
CA SER A 172 2.82 -6.33 13.30
C SER A 172 4.23 -6.15 13.87
N LEU A 173 4.83 -5.00 13.59
CA LEU A 173 6.04 -4.55 14.26
C LEU A 173 5.80 -4.41 15.77
N PRO A 174 6.84 -4.51 16.60
CA PRO A 174 6.73 -4.19 18.02
C PRO A 174 6.11 -2.81 18.19
N ASP A 175 5.23 -2.67 19.17
CA ASP A 175 4.57 -1.42 19.53
C ASP A 175 3.65 -0.81 18.44
N VAL A 176 3.42 -1.53 17.32
CA VAL A 176 2.47 -1.15 16.26
C VAL A 176 1.29 -2.11 16.26
N PRO A 177 0.15 -1.79 16.91
CA PRO A 177 -0.99 -2.70 17.07
C PRO A 177 -1.74 -2.95 15.76
N ARG A 178 -1.72 -1.99 14.82
CA ARG A 178 -2.38 -2.07 13.52
C ARG A 178 -1.48 -1.50 12.43
N PRO A 179 -1.42 -2.13 11.26
CA PRO A 179 -0.76 -1.53 10.10
C PRO A 179 -1.57 -0.35 9.56
N GLY A 180 -0.89 0.60 8.92
CA GLY A 180 -1.49 1.68 8.15
C GLY A 180 -1.15 1.53 6.67
N LEU A 181 -2.11 1.81 5.79
CA LEU A 181 -1.92 1.82 4.34
C LEU A 181 -1.49 3.21 3.90
N ALA A 182 -0.24 3.35 3.46
CA ALA A 182 0.33 4.59 2.98
C ALA A 182 0.21 4.70 1.45
N VAL A 183 -0.33 5.80 0.96
CA VAL A 183 -0.43 6.14 -0.45
C VAL A 183 0.30 7.46 -0.69
N VAL A 184 1.06 7.53 -1.77
CA VAL A 184 1.73 8.76 -2.19
C VAL A 184 0.81 9.53 -3.12
N LEU A 185 0.45 10.75 -2.72
CA LEU A 185 -0.36 11.68 -3.53
C LEU A 185 0.55 12.64 -4.30
N PRO A 186 0.19 12.94 -5.58
CA PRO A 186 0.91 13.94 -6.37
C PRO A 186 0.52 15.35 -5.92
N THR A 187 1.39 16.04 -5.23
CA THR A 187 1.16 17.41 -4.76
C THR A 187 2.07 18.41 -5.47
N ARG A 188 1.79 19.70 -5.35
CA ARG A 188 2.67 20.79 -5.81
C ARG A 188 3.15 21.59 -4.60
N PRO A 189 4.47 21.65 -4.35
CA PRO A 189 5.59 21.08 -5.12
C PRO A 189 6.06 19.74 -4.53
N GLY A 190 5.68 18.59 -5.06
CA GLY A 190 6.27 17.33 -4.61
C GLY A 190 5.30 16.19 -4.40
N ARG A 191 5.41 15.51 -3.26
CA ARG A 191 4.63 14.32 -2.92
C ARG A 191 4.23 14.36 -1.45
N THR A 192 2.99 14.02 -1.15
CA THR A 192 2.47 13.90 0.22
C THR A 192 2.03 12.47 0.48
N VAL A 193 2.36 11.94 1.64
CA VAL A 193 1.93 10.60 2.10
C VAL A 193 0.59 10.72 2.80
N LEU A 194 -0.44 10.08 2.28
CA LEU A 194 -1.71 9.88 3.00
C LEU A 194 -1.66 8.54 3.74
N ILE A 195 -1.91 8.54 5.05
CA ILE A 195 -1.95 7.36 5.91
C ILE A 195 -3.01 7.54 7.04
N ASP A 196 -3.96 6.68 7.29
CA ASP A 196 -4.26 5.39 6.70
C ASP A 196 -5.27 5.51 5.54
N ALA A 197 -4.96 4.91 4.41
CA ALA A 197 -5.82 4.93 3.22
C ALA A 197 -6.75 3.71 3.11
N GLY A 198 -6.94 2.94 4.20
CA GLY A 198 -7.92 1.86 4.19
C GLY A 198 -7.53 0.54 4.87
N ALA A 199 -6.46 0.46 5.66
CA ALA A 199 -6.08 -0.75 6.40
C ALA A 199 -6.87 -0.92 7.70
N THR A 200 -7.21 0.17 8.39
CA THR A 200 -7.88 0.17 9.69
C THR A 200 -9.00 1.21 9.71
N ALA A 201 -10.24 0.75 9.48
CA ALA A 201 -11.39 1.65 9.33
C ALA A 201 -11.76 2.40 10.62
N ASP A 202 -11.57 1.78 11.78
CA ASP A 202 -11.95 2.33 13.09
C ASP A 202 -10.75 2.18 14.06
N PRO A 203 -9.73 3.04 13.95
CA PRO A 203 -8.60 3.05 14.87
C PRO A 203 -8.95 3.78 16.18
N LYS A 204 -8.14 3.57 17.22
CA LYS A 204 -8.13 4.46 18.39
C LYS A 204 -7.34 5.73 18.07
N PRO A 205 -7.62 6.89 18.75
CA PRO A 205 -6.87 8.12 18.52
C PRO A 205 -5.34 7.99 18.66
N GLU A 206 -4.89 7.14 19.60
CA GLU A 206 -3.47 6.87 19.83
C GLU A 206 -2.79 6.21 18.62
N MET A 207 -3.57 5.47 17.80
CA MET A 207 -3.03 4.83 16.59
C MET A 207 -2.72 5.85 15.49
N LEU A 208 -3.37 7.04 15.48
CA LEU A 208 -3.08 8.09 14.52
C LEU A 208 -1.68 8.68 14.75
N VAL A 209 -1.23 8.76 16.01
CA VAL A 209 0.16 9.14 16.32
C VAL A 209 1.13 8.13 15.70
N GLN A 210 0.85 6.82 15.83
CA GLN A 210 1.67 5.78 15.23
C GLN A 210 1.64 5.83 13.69
N PHE A 211 0.48 6.10 13.09
CA PHE A 211 0.38 6.32 11.65
C PHE A 211 1.21 7.53 11.21
N GLY A 212 1.22 8.62 11.99
CA GLY A 212 2.10 9.76 11.77
C GLY A 212 3.57 9.37 11.79
N GLN A 213 3.99 8.60 12.79
CA GLN A 213 5.36 8.10 12.91
C GLN A 213 5.75 7.17 11.75
N LEU A 214 4.87 6.25 11.34
CA LEU A 214 5.06 5.40 10.16
C LEU A 214 5.16 6.23 8.88
N GLY A 215 4.28 7.23 8.71
CA GLY A 215 4.27 8.12 7.56
C GLY A 215 5.54 8.98 7.48
N VAL A 216 6.00 9.54 8.60
CA VAL A 216 7.26 10.31 8.69
C VAL A 216 8.46 9.43 8.33
N ALA A 217 8.55 8.23 8.92
CA ALA A 217 9.64 7.31 8.61
C ALA A 217 9.63 6.90 7.12
N TYR A 218 8.45 6.68 6.54
CA TYR A 218 8.30 6.38 5.12
C TYR A 218 8.68 7.59 4.23
N ALA A 219 8.20 8.79 4.54
CA ALA A 219 8.54 10.01 3.80
C ALA A 219 10.05 10.28 3.81
N GLN A 220 10.71 10.08 4.94
CA GLN A 220 12.17 10.24 5.07
C GLN A 220 12.94 9.18 4.26
N LEU A 221 12.54 7.92 4.34
CA LEU A 221 13.31 6.80 3.79
C LEU A 221 13.03 6.56 2.31
N ALA A 222 11.78 6.70 1.88
CA ALA A 222 11.35 6.41 0.52
C ALA A 222 11.25 7.66 -0.36
N LEU A 223 10.87 8.81 0.19
CA LEU A 223 10.70 10.04 -0.56
C LEU A 223 11.85 11.04 -0.37
N GLY A 224 12.78 10.78 0.57
CA GLY A 224 13.94 11.63 0.81
C GLY A 224 13.63 12.97 1.49
N VAL A 225 12.47 13.10 2.14
CA VAL A 225 12.08 14.30 2.88
C VAL A 225 12.82 14.32 4.22
N SER A 226 13.68 15.30 4.45
CA SER A 226 14.54 15.34 5.66
C SER A 226 13.76 15.61 6.93
N ALA A 227 12.80 16.53 6.91
CA ALA A 227 12.00 16.97 8.06
C ALA A 227 10.51 17.00 7.69
N PRO A 228 9.82 15.84 7.62
CA PRO A 228 8.44 15.77 7.17
C PRO A 228 7.49 16.47 8.16
N ARG A 229 6.64 17.36 7.65
CA ARG A 229 5.55 18.01 8.39
C ARG A 229 4.32 17.11 8.35
N VAL A 230 3.65 16.96 9.49
CA VAL A 230 2.49 16.08 9.66
C VAL A 230 1.23 16.92 9.85
N GLY A 231 0.18 16.65 9.06
CA GLY A 231 -1.16 17.22 9.22
C GLY A 231 -2.19 16.13 9.57
N LEU A 232 -3.24 16.50 10.30
CA LEU A 232 -4.38 15.64 10.60
C LEU A 232 -5.55 16.01 9.69
N LEU A 233 -6.03 15.05 8.90
CA LEU A 233 -7.21 15.25 8.03
C LEU A 233 -8.47 15.42 8.87
N THR A 234 -9.15 16.56 8.68
CA THR A 234 -10.39 16.90 9.38
C THR A 234 -11.28 17.82 8.53
N ILE A 235 -12.37 18.32 9.10
CA ILE A 235 -13.39 19.15 8.42
C ILE A 235 -13.14 20.65 8.53
N GLY A 236 -12.04 21.08 9.10
CA GLY A 236 -11.67 22.47 9.29
C GLY A 236 -10.28 22.60 9.87
N SER A 237 -9.59 23.70 9.56
CA SER A 237 -8.19 23.94 9.91
C SER A 237 -7.96 24.26 11.40
N GLU A 238 -8.99 24.74 12.13
CA GLU A 238 -8.84 25.14 13.52
C GLU A 238 -8.75 23.90 14.46
N PRO A 239 -7.97 23.98 15.56
CA PRO A 239 -7.72 22.85 16.47
C PRO A 239 -8.98 22.18 17.06
N GLY A 240 -10.05 22.98 17.26
CA GLY A 240 -11.32 22.50 17.81
C GLY A 240 -12.24 21.79 16.82
N LYS A 241 -11.91 21.75 15.53
CA LYS A 241 -12.74 21.14 14.49
C LYS A 241 -12.70 19.62 14.53
N GLY A 242 -13.73 19.03 13.94
CA GLY A 242 -13.88 17.57 13.84
C GLY A 242 -14.73 16.97 14.98
N ASN A 243 -14.84 15.66 14.95
CA ASN A 243 -15.55 14.87 15.97
C ASN A 243 -14.68 14.63 17.22
N LYS A 244 -15.21 13.93 18.21
CA LYS A 244 -14.45 13.60 19.44
C LYS A 244 -13.15 12.83 19.16
N PHE A 245 -13.19 11.94 18.19
CA PHE A 245 -12.03 11.13 17.79
C PHE A 245 -10.92 12.00 17.20
N THR A 246 -11.23 12.87 16.21
CA THR A 246 -10.23 13.73 15.57
C THR A 246 -9.69 14.79 16.51
N ARG A 247 -10.53 15.40 17.39
CA ARG A 247 -10.06 16.32 18.42
C ARG A 247 -9.07 15.66 19.38
N ARG A 248 -9.40 14.43 19.83
CA ARG A 248 -8.47 13.69 20.70
C ARG A 248 -7.18 13.30 19.98
N ALA A 249 -7.24 12.94 18.70
CA ALA A 249 -6.06 12.70 17.88
C ALA A 249 -5.20 13.95 17.71
N HIS A 250 -5.83 15.12 17.49
CA HIS A 250 -5.13 16.40 17.41
C HIS A 250 -4.34 16.70 18.70
N GLU A 251 -4.96 16.56 19.87
CA GLU A 251 -4.31 16.74 21.18
C GLU A 251 -3.08 15.82 21.31
N LEU A 252 -3.21 14.55 20.92
CA LEU A 252 -2.12 13.57 21.01
C LEU A 252 -0.99 13.82 20.02
N LEU A 253 -1.31 14.30 18.81
CA LEU A 253 -0.32 14.66 17.80
C LEU A 253 0.45 15.92 18.12
N ALA A 254 -0.22 16.89 18.80
CA ALA A 254 0.37 18.14 19.27
C ALA A 254 1.18 17.99 20.57
N ALA A 255 1.00 16.89 21.30
CA ALA A 255 1.74 16.64 22.53
C ALA A 255 3.19 16.21 22.24
N ASP A 256 4.10 16.52 23.17
CA ASP A 256 5.45 16.01 23.11
C ASP A 256 5.47 14.46 23.11
N PRO A 257 6.26 13.84 22.24
CA PRO A 257 6.32 12.39 22.18
C PRO A 257 6.95 11.83 23.47
N PRO A 258 6.52 10.63 23.91
CA PRO A 258 7.20 9.91 24.97
C PRO A 258 8.70 9.74 24.68
N HIS A 259 9.53 9.65 25.72
CA HIS A 259 10.97 9.42 25.58
C HIS A 259 11.27 8.23 24.67
N GLY A 260 12.08 8.47 23.63
CA GLY A 260 12.50 7.45 22.66
C GLY A 260 11.51 7.25 21.50
N ALA A 261 10.37 7.91 21.46
CA ALA A 261 9.49 7.88 20.29
C ALA A 261 9.98 8.84 19.20
N LEU A 262 9.67 8.50 17.93
CA LEU A 262 9.98 9.37 16.79
C LEU A 262 9.18 10.68 16.92
N PRO A 263 9.84 11.86 16.99
CA PRO A 263 9.14 13.13 17.08
C PRO A 263 8.39 13.45 15.79
N LEU A 264 7.24 14.10 15.93
CA LEU A 264 6.41 14.55 14.83
C LEU A 264 6.45 16.07 14.73
N ALA A 265 6.79 16.61 13.57
CA ALA A 265 6.60 18.03 13.26
C ALA A 265 5.14 18.27 12.90
N PHE A 266 4.26 18.24 13.92
CA PHE A 266 2.82 18.41 13.73
C PHE A 266 2.48 19.84 13.31
N ALA A 267 1.84 19.99 12.14
CA ALA A 267 1.49 21.29 11.54
C ALA A 267 0.03 21.70 11.81
N GLY A 268 -0.76 20.84 12.46
CA GLY A 268 -2.17 21.09 12.73
C GLY A 268 -3.13 20.31 11.81
N ASN A 269 -4.35 20.80 11.72
CA ASN A 269 -5.39 20.20 10.89
C ASN A 269 -5.20 20.55 9.40
N VAL A 270 -5.63 19.62 8.55
CA VAL A 270 -5.65 19.73 7.07
C VAL A 270 -7.05 19.41 6.58
N GLU A 271 -7.57 20.16 5.63
CA GLU A 271 -8.89 19.92 5.04
C GLU A 271 -8.82 19.02 3.80
N GLY A 272 -9.97 18.47 3.39
CA GLY A 272 -10.04 17.63 2.18
C GLY A 272 -9.64 18.37 0.91
N GLY A 273 -9.82 19.70 0.86
CA GLY A 273 -9.38 20.56 -0.25
C GLY A 273 -7.86 20.64 -0.38
N ASP A 274 -7.13 20.43 0.70
CA ASP A 274 -5.68 20.62 0.77
C ASP A 274 -4.88 19.34 0.50
N LEU A 275 -5.56 18.21 0.26
CA LEU A 275 -4.92 16.91 0.00
C LEU A 275 -3.83 16.97 -1.09
N LEU A 276 -4.00 17.85 -2.08
CA LEU A 276 -3.05 18.04 -3.18
C LEU A 276 -2.26 19.35 -3.10
N ALA A 277 -2.43 20.14 -2.04
CA ALA A 277 -1.76 21.44 -1.89
C ALA A 277 -0.25 21.31 -1.63
N GLY A 278 0.17 20.23 -0.94
CA GLY A 278 1.58 20.01 -0.60
C GLY A 278 2.07 20.88 0.56
N GLU A 279 1.17 21.35 1.42
CA GLU A 279 1.49 22.13 2.61
C GLU A 279 2.12 21.29 3.71
N VAL A 280 1.83 20.00 3.72
CA VAL A 280 2.40 19.00 4.61
C VAL A 280 2.88 17.78 3.82
N ASP A 281 3.86 17.08 4.38
CA ASP A 281 4.48 15.91 3.74
C ASP A 281 3.77 14.60 4.08
N VAL A 282 3.07 14.57 5.23
CA VAL A 282 2.31 13.42 5.72
C VAL A 282 0.95 13.89 6.19
N ILE A 283 -0.11 13.30 5.66
CA ILE A 283 -1.49 13.52 6.09
C ILE A 283 -1.96 12.25 6.80
N VAL A 284 -2.34 12.40 8.07
CA VAL A 284 -2.80 11.30 8.91
C VAL A 284 -4.32 11.31 9.02
N THR A 285 -4.94 10.14 8.93
CA THR A 285 -6.38 9.97 9.11
C THR A 285 -6.71 8.53 9.54
N ASP A 286 -7.97 8.25 9.88
CA ASP A 286 -8.47 6.88 9.97
C ASP A 286 -8.67 6.27 8.58
N GLY A 287 -8.67 4.91 8.52
CA GLY A 287 -8.73 4.22 7.24
C GLY A 287 -10.07 4.33 6.53
N PHE A 288 -11.17 4.64 7.22
CA PHE A 288 -12.46 4.89 6.56
C PHE A 288 -12.42 6.24 5.84
N THR A 289 -12.09 7.31 6.54
CA THR A 289 -11.98 8.66 5.98
C THR A 289 -10.92 8.71 4.89
N GLY A 290 -9.76 8.11 5.11
CA GLY A 290 -8.68 8.08 4.13
C GLY A 290 -9.03 7.32 2.86
N ASN A 291 -9.72 6.19 2.97
CA ASN A 291 -10.18 5.45 1.78
C ASN A 291 -11.25 6.22 0.99
N VAL A 292 -12.19 6.87 1.69
CA VAL A 292 -13.20 7.72 1.03
C VAL A 292 -12.51 8.89 0.31
N ALA A 293 -11.60 9.59 1.00
CA ALA A 293 -10.85 10.71 0.43
C ALA A 293 -10.04 10.28 -0.81
N LEU A 294 -9.30 9.17 -0.72
CA LEU A 294 -8.54 8.61 -1.83
C LEU A 294 -9.43 8.25 -3.02
N LYS A 295 -10.53 7.53 -2.79
CA LYS A 295 -11.44 7.11 -3.87
C LYS A 295 -12.16 8.28 -4.51
N THR A 296 -12.53 9.31 -3.74
CA THR A 296 -13.09 10.54 -4.26
C THR A 296 -12.07 11.27 -5.14
N LEU A 297 -10.82 11.39 -4.68
CA LEU A 297 -9.74 12.00 -5.43
C LEU A 297 -9.46 11.26 -6.75
N GLU A 298 -9.31 9.93 -6.70
CA GLU A 298 -9.13 9.08 -7.90
C GLU A 298 -10.28 9.25 -8.90
N GLY A 299 -11.53 9.25 -8.41
CA GLY A 299 -12.72 9.47 -9.21
C GLY A 299 -12.76 10.85 -9.86
N SER A 300 -12.43 11.90 -9.09
CA SER A 300 -12.37 13.28 -9.57
C SER A 300 -11.29 13.49 -10.63
N ILE A 301 -10.10 12.94 -10.43
CA ILE A 301 -9.00 13.00 -11.42
C ILE A 301 -9.41 12.28 -12.71
N ARG A 302 -10.03 11.10 -12.59
CA ARG A 302 -10.52 10.33 -13.75
C ARG A 302 -11.57 11.09 -14.54
N PHE A 303 -12.55 11.65 -13.85
CA PHE A 303 -13.58 12.48 -14.46
C PHE A 303 -13.00 13.70 -15.18
N ALA A 304 -12.18 14.50 -14.49
CA ALA A 304 -11.54 15.69 -15.07
C ALA A 304 -10.65 15.35 -16.27
N SER A 305 -9.93 14.23 -16.22
CA SER A 305 -9.09 13.76 -17.33
C SER A 305 -9.92 13.33 -18.54
N ALA A 306 -11.09 12.71 -18.32
CA ALA A 306 -12.00 12.34 -19.41
C ALA A 306 -12.61 13.58 -20.06
N GLU A 307 -13.09 14.56 -19.28
CA GLU A 307 -13.63 15.82 -19.79
C GLU A 307 -12.56 16.64 -20.55
N LEU A 308 -11.34 16.72 -20.01
CA LEU A 308 -10.24 17.37 -20.72
C LEU A 308 -9.96 16.69 -22.07
N ARG A 309 -9.90 15.35 -22.09
CA ARG A 309 -9.70 14.59 -23.35
C ARG A 309 -10.81 14.85 -24.34
N ALA A 310 -12.08 14.85 -23.90
CA ALA A 310 -13.23 15.17 -24.73
C ALA A 310 -13.09 16.56 -25.32
N ALA A 311 -12.79 17.58 -24.52
CA ALA A 311 -12.63 18.97 -24.96
C ALA A 311 -11.52 19.13 -26.00
N VAL A 312 -10.32 18.56 -25.76
CA VAL A 312 -9.18 18.73 -26.69
C VAL A 312 -9.29 17.89 -27.97
N THR A 313 -10.29 16.98 -28.04
CA THR A 313 -10.56 16.17 -29.24
C THR A 313 -11.87 16.52 -29.94
N ALA A 314 -12.67 17.49 -29.44
CA ALA A 314 -14.00 17.79 -29.90
C ALA A 314 -14.05 18.28 -31.37
N THR A 315 -13.10 19.10 -31.78
CA THR A 315 -13.05 19.70 -33.13
C THR A 315 -11.71 19.45 -33.81
N ALA A 316 -11.64 19.66 -35.13
CA ALA A 316 -10.38 19.58 -35.87
C ALA A 316 -9.35 20.61 -35.37
N ALA A 317 -9.79 21.82 -35.06
CA ALA A 317 -8.93 22.87 -34.50
C ALA A 317 -8.42 22.51 -33.11
N ALA A 318 -9.28 21.95 -32.23
CA ALA A 318 -8.87 21.47 -30.90
C ALA A 318 -7.83 20.34 -31.00
N ARG A 319 -8.04 19.36 -31.88
CA ARG A 319 -7.07 18.29 -32.15
C ARG A 319 -5.72 18.81 -32.62
N PHE A 320 -5.71 19.80 -33.54
CA PHE A 320 -4.48 20.43 -34.01
C PHE A 320 -3.77 21.18 -32.86
N GLY A 321 -4.50 21.94 -32.03
CA GLY A 321 -3.95 22.58 -30.85
C GLY A 321 -3.37 21.56 -29.83
N ALA A 322 -4.09 20.45 -29.58
CA ALA A 322 -3.63 19.37 -28.73
C ALA A 322 -2.36 18.66 -29.28
N PHE A 323 -2.25 18.54 -30.62
CA PHE A 323 -1.05 18.01 -31.24
C PHE A 323 0.16 18.91 -30.99
N LEU A 324 0.01 20.23 -31.10
CA LEU A 324 1.10 21.18 -30.78
C LEU A 324 1.51 21.09 -29.29
N GLN A 325 0.55 20.90 -28.40
CA GLN A 325 0.76 20.80 -26.94
C GLN A 325 1.00 19.37 -26.44
N ARG A 326 1.15 18.39 -27.34
CA ARG A 326 1.21 16.95 -27.00
C ARG A 326 2.20 16.60 -25.89
N ARG A 327 3.34 17.33 -25.79
CA ARG A 327 4.35 17.10 -24.75
C ARG A 327 3.80 17.48 -23.39
N GLY A 328 3.28 18.69 -23.21
CA GLY A 328 2.70 19.16 -21.96
C GLY A 328 1.49 18.33 -21.51
N LEU A 329 0.62 17.93 -22.46
CA LEU A 329 -0.52 17.06 -22.18
C LEU A 329 -0.08 15.65 -21.72
N ARG A 330 0.98 15.09 -22.30
CA ARG A 330 1.54 13.81 -21.84
C ARG A 330 2.17 13.92 -20.46
N GLU A 331 2.93 14.98 -20.19
CA GLU A 331 3.52 15.25 -18.88
C GLU A 331 2.43 15.45 -17.81
N LEU A 332 1.34 16.13 -18.14
CA LEU A 332 0.17 16.28 -17.26
C LEU A 332 -0.49 14.92 -16.99
N ALA A 333 -0.76 14.15 -18.04
CA ALA A 333 -1.35 12.82 -17.92
C ALA A 333 -0.48 11.89 -17.04
N ALA A 334 0.85 11.88 -17.24
CA ALA A 334 1.77 11.08 -16.45
C ALA A 334 1.80 11.49 -14.97
N ARG A 335 1.65 12.78 -14.65
CA ARG A 335 1.56 13.27 -13.27
C ARG A 335 0.26 12.89 -12.57
N LEU A 336 -0.84 12.83 -13.33
CA LEU A 336 -2.16 12.50 -12.80
C LEU A 336 -2.47 11.00 -12.81
N ASP A 337 -1.60 10.20 -13.43
CA ASP A 337 -1.77 8.76 -13.54
C ASP A 337 -1.41 8.05 -12.24
N SER A 338 -2.43 7.60 -11.51
CA SER A 338 -2.27 6.86 -10.25
C SER A 338 -1.53 5.53 -10.43
N GLU A 339 -1.57 4.91 -11.62
CA GLU A 339 -0.84 3.67 -11.91
C GLU A 339 0.69 3.87 -11.89
N SER A 340 1.15 5.09 -12.12
CA SER A 340 2.57 5.43 -12.12
C SER A 340 3.22 5.42 -10.73
N TYR A 341 2.43 5.50 -9.65
CA TYR A 341 2.96 5.53 -8.27
C TYR A 341 3.19 4.16 -7.65
N GLY A 342 2.87 3.08 -8.35
CA GLY A 342 3.17 1.71 -7.92
C GLY A 342 2.25 1.14 -6.85
N GLY A 343 1.19 1.87 -6.45
CA GLY A 343 0.21 1.40 -5.47
C GLY A 343 0.46 1.91 -4.04
N ALA A 344 -0.16 1.26 -3.07
CA ALA A 344 -0.12 1.59 -1.66
C ALA A 344 0.86 0.67 -0.91
N VAL A 345 1.51 1.18 0.13
CA VAL A 345 2.45 0.41 0.95
C VAL A 345 1.83 0.16 2.33
N LEU A 346 1.76 -1.09 2.74
CA LEU A 346 1.25 -1.46 4.05
C LEU A 346 2.37 -1.40 5.08
N LEU A 347 2.38 -0.34 5.87
CA LEU A 347 3.40 -0.05 6.88
C LEU A 347 3.03 -0.64 8.24
N GLY A 348 4.03 -0.92 9.07
CA GLY A 348 3.82 -1.44 10.43
C GLY A 348 3.77 -2.97 10.51
N LEU A 349 4.19 -3.69 9.48
CA LEU A 349 4.32 -5.15 9.45
C LEU A 349 5.78 -5.59 9.41
N GLY A 350 6.05 -6.82 9.85
CA GLY A 350 7.36 -7.45 9.79
C GLY A 350 7.81 -7.88 8.38
N GLY A 351 7.32 -7.24 7.34
CA GLY A 351 7.71 -7.45 5.94
C GLY A 351 7.06 -6.42 5.03
N THR A 352 7.71 -6.10 3.92
CA THR A 352 7.23 -5.14 2.93
C THR A 352 6.07 -5.72 2.13
N VAL A 353 4.95 -4.99 2.05
CA VAL A 353 3.78 -5.37 1.26
C VAL A 353 3.31 -4.17 0.44
N VAL A 354 3.24 -4.35 -0.86
CA VAL A 354 2.69 -3.37 -1.80
C VAL A 354 1.35 -3.87 -2.31
N ILE A 355 0.33 -3.03 -2.20
CA ILE A 355 -1.03 -3.32 -2.65
C ILE A 355 -1.31 -2.44 -3.87
N ALA A 356 -1.46 -3.07 -5.03
CA ALA A 356 -1.90 -2.42 -6.26
C ALA A 356 -3.43 -2.32 -6.31
N HIS A 357 -3.96 -1.50 -7.21
CA HIS A 357 -5.41 -1.36 -7.39
C HIS A 357 -6.02 -2.65 -7.96
N GLY A 358 -7.26 -3.02 -7.58
CA GLY A 358 -7.92 -4.22 -8.08
C GLY A 358 -8.03 -4.27 -9.61
N ALA A 359 -8.29 -3.16 -10.25
CA ALA A 359 -8.35 -3.02 -11.71
C ALA A 359 -6.98 -2.72 -12.37
N SER A 360 -5.87 -3.09 -11.72
CA SER A 360 -4.51 -2.82 -12.24
C SER A 360 -4.28 -3.47 -13.59
N THR A 361 -3.68 -2.69 -14.49
CA THR A 361 -3.13 -3.18 -15.78
C THR A 361 -1.74 -3.78 -15.57
N ALA A 362 -1.20 -4.45 -16.59
CA ALA A 362 0.18 -4.96 -16.57
C ALA A 362 1.20 -3.85 -16.23
N ARG A 363 1.00 -2.64 -16.75
CA ARG A 363 1.84 -1.48 -16.45
C ARG A 363 1.81 -1.11 -14.96
N ALA A 364 0.62 -1.08 -14.36
CA ALA A 364 0.46 -0.80 -12.92
C ALA A 364 1.15 -1.87 -12.06
N ILE A 365 1.06 -3.13 -12.44
CA ILE A 365 1.75 -4.24 -11.77
C ILE A 365 3.28 -4.11 -11.91
N THR A 366 3.76 -3.74 -13.09
CA THR A 366 5.20 -3.44 -13.28
C THR A 366 5.66 -2.34 -12.32
N SER A 367 4.91 -1.22 -12.24
CA SER A 367 5.18 -0.12 -11.32
C SER A 367 5.16 -0.57 -9.85
N ALA A 368 4.21 -1.45 -9.48
CA ALA A 368 4.14 -2.01 -8.13
C ALA A 368 5.33 -2.92 -7.79
N CYS A 369 5.80 -3.70 -8.75
CA CYS A 369 7.01 -4.51 -8.60
C CYS A 369 8.27 -3.63 -8.46
N LEU A 370 8.37 -2.54 -9.22
CA LEU A 370 9.46 -1.57 -9.08
C LEU A 370 9.47 -0.94 -7.70
N LEU A 371 8.32 -0.43 -7.25
CA LEU A 371 8.17 0.12 -5.90
C LEU A 371 8.56 -0.90 -4.82
N ALA A 372 8.06 -2.12 -4.91
CA ALA A 372 8.38 -3.18 -3.96
C ALA A 372 9.88 -3.53 -3.95
N ALA A 373 10.52 -3.56 -5.12
CA ALA A 373 11.95 -3.81 -5.26
C ALA A 373 12.78 -2.67 -4.64
N ASP A 374 12.40 -1.42 -4.86
CA ASP A 374 13.10 -0.26 -4.31
C ASP A 374 12.97 -0.18 -2.79
N LEU A 375 11.78 -0.43 -2.26
CA LEU A 375 11.54 -0.50 -0.81
C LEU A 375 12.35 -1.65 -0.17
N ALA A 376 12.44 -2.79 -0.84
CA ALA A 376 13.21 -3.94 -0.37
C ALA A 376 14.72 -3.67 -0.39
N ARG A 377 15.24 -3.02 -1.45
CA ARG A 377 16.66 -2.58 -1.53
C ARG A 377 16.99 -1.57 -0.44
N GLY A 378 16.04 -0.67 -0.16
CA GLY A 378 16.14 0.33 0.89
C GLY A 378 16.00 -0.22 2.31
N GLU A 379 15.74 -1.51 2.49
CA GLU A 379 15.49 -2.14 3.79
C GLU A 379 14.45 -1.38 4.62
N ILE A 380 13.35 -0.95 3.94
CA ILE A 380 12.39 0.01 4.52
C ILE A 380 11.79 -0.50 5.83
N THR A 381 11.44 -1.78 5.91
CA THR A 381 10.82 -2.39 7.10
C THR A 381 11.78 -2.38 8.30
N GLU A 382 13.03 -2.74 8.08
CA GLU A 382 14.09 -2.77 9.09
C GLU A 382 14.39 -1.35 9.61
N LYS A 383 14.55 -0.39 8.71
CA LYS A 383 14.83 1.00 9.06
C LYS A 383 13.67 1.68 9.77
N ILE A 384 12.42 1.41 9.37
CA ILE A 384 11.22 1.87 10.11
C ILE A 384 11.21 1.25 11.51
N THR A 385 11.48 -0.05 11.65
CA THR A 385 11.51 -0.73 12.94
C THR A 385 12.56 -0.10 13.87
N GLN A 386 13.76 0.20 13.37
CA GLN A 386 14.81 0.85 14.14
C GLN A 386 14.44 2.25 14.61
N ARG A 387 13.72 3.03 13.77
CA ARG A 387 13.28 4.38 14.12
C ARG A 387 12.16 4.41 15.15
N LEU A 388 11.23 3.46 15.07
CA LEU A 388 10.11 3.38 16.01
C LEU A 388 10.49 2.77 17.37
N SER A 389 11.52 1.95 17.41
CA SER A 389 11.97 1.26 18.63
C SER A 389 13.50 1.36 18.75
N PRO A 390 14.06 2.57 18.99
CA PRO A 390 15.49 2.74 19.15
C PRO A 390 16.00 1.95 20.37
N GLY A 391 17.04 1.14 20.17
CA GLY A 391 17.63 0.31 21.23
C GLY A 391 17.08 -1.12 21.35
N ARG A 392 16.04 -1.49 20.63
CA ARG A 392 15.61 -2.89 20.50
C ARG A 392 16.36 -3.56 19.35
N PRO A 393 17.11 -4.66 19.59
CA PRO A 393 17.74 -5.37 18.48
C PRO A 393 16.62 -5.86 17.55
N VAL A 394 16.71 -5.50 16.29
CA VAL A 394 15.92 -6.14 15.23
C VAL A 394 16.31 -7.60 15.28
N SER A 395 15.37 -8.49 15.68
CA SER A 395 15.68 -9.91 15.80
C SER A 395 16.17 -10.41 14.44
N ARG A 396 17.48 -10.66 14.36
CA ARG A 396 18.15 -11.15 13.17
C ARG A 396 17.91 -12.66 12.97
N ASP A 397 16.78 -13.20 13.35
CA ASP A 397 16.40 -14.58 13.00
C ASP A 397 16.26 -14.81 11.48
N ARG A 398 16.76 -13.87 10.70
CA ARG A 398 16.92 -13.98 9.23
C ARG A 398 18.26 -14.58 8.79
N HIS A 399 18.85 -15.49 9.56
CA HIS A 399 20.01 -16.26 9.11
C HIS A 399 19.74 -17.16 7.89
N PHE A 400 18.56 -17.03 7.26
CA PHE A 400 18.17 -17.80 6.07
C PHE A 400 18.49 -17.13 4.71
N LEU A 401 18.94 -15.88 4.67
CA LEU A 401 19.18 -15.14 3.42
C LEU A 401 20.37 -15.63 2.57
N ARG A 402 21.11 -16.68 3.01
CA ARG A 402 22.28 -17.19 2.28
C ARG A 402 22.14 -18.59 1.68
N ARG A 403 20.96 -19.19 1.65
CA ARG A 403 20.78 -20.48 0.94
C ARG A 403 20.29 -20.25 -0.48
N PRO A 404 20.99 -20.76 -1.51
CA PRO A 404 20.56 -20.59 -2.89
C PRO A 404 19.19 -21.25 -3.08
N LEU A 405 18.24 -20.45 -3.61
CA LEU A 405 16.86 -20.82 -3.97
C LEU A 405 16.75 -21.99 -4.97
N ALA A 406 17.83 -22.31 -5.65
CA ALA A 406 17.87 -23.18 -6.83
C ALA A 406 17.40 -24.64 -6.62
N ARG A 407 17.21 -25.14 -5.40
CA ARG A 407 16.85 -26.55 -5.18
C ARG A 407 15.47 -26.82 -4.56
N ARG A 408 14.72 -25.81 -4.09
CA ARG A 408 13.45 -26.06 -3.39
C ARG A 408 12.20 -25.94 -4.25
N TYR A 409 12.26 -25.19 -5.34
CA TYR A 409 11.07 -24.86 -6.15
C TYR A 409 11.24 -25.15 -7.65
N LEU A 410 12.37 -25.74 -8.10
CA LEU A 410 12.49 -26.27 -9.44
C LEU A 410 11.64 -27.54 -9.54
N VAL A 411 10.38 -27.36 -9.91
CA VAL A 411 9.56 -28.42 -10.44
C VAL A 411 10.10 -28.71 -11.83
N ASN A 412 10.69 -29.89 -12.00
CA ASN A 412 11.27 -30.35 -13.26
C ASN A 412 10.18 -30.27 -14.37
N PRO A 413 10.38 -29.51 -15.47
CA PRO A 413 9.35 -29.33 -16.51
C PRO A 413 8.91 -30.65 -17.20
N GLY A 414 9.68 -31.72 -17.02
CA GLY A 414 9.39 -33.04 -17.58
C GLY A 414 8.40 -33.91 -16.80
N GLN A 415 7.95 -33.49 -15.60
CA GLN A 415 7.07 -34.31 -14.76
C GLN A 415 5.55 -34.02 -14.91
N TYR A 416 5.16 -33.05 -15.73
CA TYR A 416 3.76 -32.71 -15.97
C TYR A 416 3.29 -32.92 -17.41
N LEU A 417 3.72 -34.02 -18.08
CA LEU A 417 2.96 -34.59 -19.19
C LEU A 417 1.86 -35.49 -18.57
N VAL A 418 0.83 -34.86 -18.02
CA VAL A 418 -0.38 -35.54 -17.60
C VAL A 418 -1.16 -35.86 -18.89
N ASN A 419 -1.20 -37.13 -19.21
CA ASN A 419 -2.09 -37.67 -20.22
C ASN A 419 -3.55 -37.36 -19.81
N PRO A 420 -4.36 -36.65 -20.62
CA PRO A 420 -5.74 -36.36 -20.25
C PRO A 420 -6.56 -37.65 -20.32
N GLY A 421 -6.67 -38.36 -19.21
CA GLY A 421 -7.46 -39.58 -19.16
C GLY A 421 -7.14 -40.56 -18.02
N GLN A 422 -6.18 -40.27 -17.14
CA GLN A 422 -5.94 -41.16 -16.00
C GLN A 422 -6.07 -40.42 -14.65
N PRO A 423 -6.75 -41.00 -13.65
CA PRO A 423 -6.83 -40.45 -12.32
C PRO A 423 -5.45 -40.54 -11.62
N SER A 424 -5.07 -39.48 -10.92
CA SER A 424 -3.82 -39.36 -10.20
C SER A 424 -3.65 -40.44 -9.14
N PRO A 425 -2.47 -41.11 -9.03
CA PRO A 425 -2.21 -42.03 -7.94
C PRO A 425 -1.94 -41.26 -6.66
N ILE A 426 -2.72 -41.57 -5.64
CA ILE A 426 -2.49 -41.16 -4.26
C ILE A 426 -1.21 -41.85 -3.76
N PRO A 427 -0.19 -41.19 -3.20
CA PRO A 427 0.97 -41.86 -2.62
C PRO A 427 0.58 -42.55 -1.33
N LEU A 428 0.55 -43.89 -1.36
CA LEU A 428 0.48 -44.72 -0.18
C LEU A 428 1.79 -44.63 0.62
N ASN A 429 1.67 -44.15 1.85
CA ASN A 429 2.75 -44.03 2.80
C ASN A 429 3.07 -45.44 3.38
N HIS A 430 4.11 -46.10 2.89
CA HIS A 430 4.62 -47.33 3.48
C HIS A 430 5.39 -47.02 4.78
N GLY A 431 4.66 -47.11 5.91
CA GLY A 431 5.27 -47.20 7.23
C GLY A 431 5.91 -48.57 7.42
N ARG A 432 7.18 -48.60 7.74
CA ARG A 432 7.92 -49.82 8.12
C ARG A 432 7.40 -50.36 9.47
N SER A 433 6.99 -51.57 9.44
CA SER A 433 6.71 -52.48 10.56
C SER A 433 7.98 -52.74 11.35
N ALA A 434 7.90 -52.66 12.69
CA ALA A 434 8.76 -53.41 13.59
C ALA A 434 7.89 -54.10 14.64
N ALA A 435 8.14 -55.38 14.76
CA ALA A 435 7.40 -56.39 15.51
C ALA A 435 7.56 -56.25 17.05
N GLY A 436 6.58 -56.72 17.81
CA GLY A 436 6.71 -56.99 19.26
C GLY A 436 5.39 -57.31 19.96
N SER A 437 4.98 -58.50 19.89
CA SER A 437 4.33 -59.47 20.81
C SER A 437 3.43 -59.04 21.98
N ARG A 438 2.27 -59.73 22.04
CA ARG A 438 1.53 -60.32 23.23
C ARG A 438 0.87 -59.32 24.19
N THR A 439 -0.34 -59.46 24.68
CA THR A 439 -1.26 -60.58 25.03
C THR A 439 -2.58 -60.01 25.53
N THR A 440 -3.72 -60.70 25.22
CA THR A 440 -4.91 -60.96 26.02
C THR A 440 -5.67 -59.83 26.75
N GLY A 441 -6.99 -59.85 26.53
CA GLY A 441 -7.96 -59.34 27.47
C GLY A 441 -9.32 -58.98 26.91
N ALA A 442 -10.24 -59.93 26.93
CA ALA A 442 -11.65 -59.75 26.56
C ALA A 442 -12.45 -58.93 27.56
N ARG A 443 -13.50 -58.22 27.10
CA ARG A 443 -14.90 -58.28 27.56
C ARG A 443 -15.74 -57.16 27.00
N ARG A 444 -16.73 -57.52 26.26
CA ARG A 444 -18.18 -57.28 26.15
C ARG A 444 -18.75 -56.14 27.04
N HIS A 445 -19.58 -55.26 26.39
CA HIS A 445 -21.01 -55.03 26.52
C HIS A 445 -21.42 -53.85 25.67
N ARG A 446 -22.29 -54.04 24.69
CA ARG A 446 -23.75 -53.85 24.55
C ARG A 446 -24.26 -52.45 24.89
N GLY A 447 -25.00 -51.88 23.88
CA GLY A 447 -26.03 -50.87 24.01
C GLY A 447 -26.09 -49.98 22.75
N VAL A 448 -26.71 -50.34 21.71
CA VAL A 448 -28.01 -50.11 21.10
C VAL A 448 -28.72 -48.85 21.62
N VAL A 449 -28.93 -47.86 20.75
CA VAL A 449 -30.22 -47.19 20.42
C VAL A 449 -30.00 -46.23 19.21
N ARG A 450 -30.64 -46.56 18.08
CA ARG A 450 -31.17 -45.59 17.08
C ARG A 450 -32.65 -45.39 17.45
N PRO A 451 -33.35 -44.32 17.10
CA PRO A 451 -33.80 -43.89 15.78
C PRO A 451 -33.89 -42.35 15.67
N GLY A 452 -34.16 -41.74 14.60
CA GLY A 452 -35.17 -41.71 13.63
C GLY A 452 -35.01 -40.59 12.62
N LEU A 453 -35.03 -40.98 11.37
CA LEU A 453 -35.22 -40.13 10.19
C LEU A 453 -36.63 -39.54 10.17
N ARG A 454 -36.76 -38.21 9.94
CA ARG A 454 -37.95 -37.67 9.28
C ARG A 454 -37.54 -36.84 8.06
N ARG A 455 -37.96 -37.36 6.90
CA ARG A 455 -38.03 -36.62 5.63
C ARG A 455 -39.27 -35.71 5.70
N CYS A 456 -39.14 -34.46 5.26
CA CYS A 456 -40.28 -33.69 4.76
C CYS A 456 -40.08 -33.34 3.29
N ARG A 457 -41.13 -33.60 2.54
CA ARG A 457 -41.34 -33.33 1.12
C ARG A 457 -41.77 -31.87 0.89
N PRO A 458 -41.69 -31.35 -0.33
CA PRO A 458 -42.03 -29.99 -0.68
C PRO A 458 -43.48 -29.82 -1.08
N GLY A 459 -44.05 -28.64 -0.84
CA GLY A 459 -45.33 -28.23 -1.43
C GLY A 459 -46.07 -27.16 -0.61
N ASP A 460 -46.08 -25.94 -1.17
CA ASP A 460 -47.18 -24.94 -1.18
C ASP A 460 -47.45 -24.00 0.01
N PRO A 461 -48.31 -22.94 -0.19
CA PRO A 461 -47.86 -21.60 -0.53
C PRO A 461 -48.43 -20.49 0.42
N ALA A 462 -47.98 -19.25 0.17
CA ALA A 462 -48.66 -17.97 0.42
C ALA A 462 -49.24 -17.68 1.82
N VAL A 463 -48.65 -16.68 2.47
CA VAL A 463 -49.38 -15.81 3.41
C VAL A 463 -48.94 -14.35 3.21
N LEU A 464 -49.78 -13.62 2.57
CA LEU A 464 -50.33 -12.28 2.82
C LEU A 464 -49.47 -11.29 3.60
N VAL A 465 -49.08 -10.26 2.86
CA VAL A 465 -48.71 -8.94 3.36
C VAL A 465 -49.97 -8.23 3.86
N ARG A 466 -49.98 -7.80 5.11
CA ARG A 466 -50.93 -6.79 5.60
C ARG A 466 -50.25 -5.45 5.74
N GLY A 467 -50.81 -4.48 5.02
CA GLY A 467 -50.40 -3.08 5.01
C GLY A 467 -50.77 -2.35 6.29
N LEU A 468 -50.06 -1.30 6.56
CA LEU A 468 -50.37 -0.24 7.50
C LEU A 468 -50.88 1.00 6.75
N PRO A 469 -51.84 1.74 7.33
CA PRO A 469 -52.59 2.79 6.63
C PRO A 469 -51.84 4.13 6.64
N GLY A 470 -52.12 4.90 5.57
CA GLY A 470 -51.59 6.23 5.37
C GLY A 470 -52.21 7.29 6.28
N GLN A 471 -51.47 8.37 6.46
CA GLN A 471 -52.00 9.66 6.86
C GLN A 471 -51.78 10.68 5.74
N ARG A 472 -52.90 11.25 5.35
CA ARG A 472 -53.03 12.39 4.42
C ARG A 472 -52.89 13.69 5.21
N GLY A 473 -52.42 14.73 4.53
CA GLY A 473 -52.62 16.10 4.97
C GLY A 473 -51.73 17.10 4.30
N ALA A 474 -52.19 17.64 3.20
CA ALA A 474 -51.75 18.94 2.62
C ALA A 474 -52.62 20.05 3.22
N PRO A 475 -52.56 21.35 2.79
CA PRO A 475 -51.55 22.14 2.08
C PRO A 475 -51.36 23.58 2.67
N ALA A 476 -50.46 24.33 2.00
CA ALA A 476 -50.42 25.77 1.73
C ALA A 476 -50.33 26.80 2.86
N ARG A 477 -49.25 27.53 2.93
CA ARG A 477 -49.04 28.91 2.42
C ARG A 477 -47.58 29.27 2.43
#